data_f352d2e79ea3d612e9ddf952ca5be0a8
#
_entry.id   f352d2e79ea3d612e9ddf952ca5be0a8
#
_cell.length_a   1.000
_cell.length_b   1.000
_cell.length_c   1.000
_cell.angle_alpha   90.00
_cell.angle_beta   90.00
_cell.angle_gamma   90.00
#
_symmetry.space_group_name_H-M   'P 1'
#
loop_
_entity.id
_entity.type
_entity.pdbx_description
1 polymer ?
#
loop_
_entity_poly.entity_id
_entity_poly.type
_entity_poly.pdbx_seq_one_letter_code
_entity_poly.pdbx_strand_id
1 'polypeptide(L)'
;MCSSRRVPSCPDQLRAGGSAPGETFRSGDQQSLDKPGGLPHPGSVNRAELADFLRRGRARLDPADVGLTAGARRRTPGLRREEVAQLTGMSVDYYTRLEQARGPHPSRQMLTALARALRLTEDERDHLFHLTGEEPPRRGATSTHLRPGLLLVLDRLHDTPAHVSSDCGEMIAQNAMSRALTGDVFARPPQDRNLLRRFFLNPTAREMFPPEDIPDHARSHVANLRAVAAARPDDPEPAALVAELRSSSEEFARLWEEHEVAVRRQSTKRFRHPLVGLLELDCEILLNQDAHHLLIIHTARPGTESHERLQLLRVIGLQDMSLPST
;
A
#
# COMPACT_ATOMS: atom_id res chain seq x y z
N MET A 1 -20.91 -55.06 -17.52
CA MET A 1 -19.71 -55.62 -16.89
C MET A 1 -19.03 -54.48 -16.12
N CYS A 2 -19.32 -54.44 -15.01
CA CYS A 2 -18.93 -54.31 -13.62
C CYS A 2 -17.41 -54.27 -13.44
N SER A 3 -16.83 -53.22 -12.87
CA SER A 3 -15.83 -53.35 -11.80
C SER A 3 -15.65 -52.05 -11.06
N SER A 4 -16.23 -52.00 -9.89
CA SER A 4 -16.01 -51.07 -8.80
C SER A 4 -14.71 -51.42 -8.07
N ARG A 5 -13.87 -50.43 -7.71
CA ARG A 5 -12.81 -50.61 -6.72
C ARG A 5 -13.07 -49.70 -5.52
N ARG A 6 -13.17 -50.36 -4.36
CA ARG A 6 -13.40 -49.82 -3.03
C ARG A 6 -12.11 -49.23 -2.43
N VAL A 7 -12.28 -48.21 -1.63
CA VAL A 7 -11.31 -47.60 -0.71
C VAL A 7 -11.28 -48.47 0.57
N PRO A 8 -10.13 -48.78 1.21
CA PRO A 8 -10.07 -49.40 2.51
C PRO A 8 -10.09 -48.39 3.65
N SER A 9 -10.92 -48.68 4.62
CA SER A 9 -11.09 -48.03 5.92
C SER A 9 -9.97 -48.38 6.90
N CYS A 10 -9.64 -47.45 7.77
CA CYS A 10 -8.74 -47.56 8.92
C CYS A 10 -9.45 -48.25 10.12
N PRO A 11 -8.82 -49.13 10.89
CA PRO A 11 -9.40 -49.66 12.11
C PRO A 11 -8.94 -48.94 13.38
N ASP A 12 -9.93 -48.73 14.25
CA ASP A 12 -9.84 -48.44 15.68
C ASP A 12 -9.32 -49.67 16.46
N GLN A 13 -8.60 -49.42 17.56
CA GLN A 13 -8.47 -50.22 18.79
C GLN A 13 -7.22 -49.82 19.57
N LEU A 14 -7.09 -49.73 20.88
CA LEU A 14 -7.87 -50.17 22.06
C LEU A 14 -7.25 -49.54 23.33
N ARG A 15 -8.05 -49.45 24.36
CA ARG A 15 -7.74 -49.07 25.75
C ARG A 15 -6.86 -50.07 26.47
N ALA A 16 -6.09 -49.60 27.46
CA ALA A 16 -5.86 -50.12 28.83
C ALA A 16 -4.58 -49.46 29.36
N GLY A 17 -4.45 -48.82 30.50
CA GLY A 17 -4.81 -49.23 31.84
C GLY A 17 -3.54 -49.59 32.59
N GLY A 18 -3.08 -48.74 33.56
CA GLY A 18 -1.93 -49.08 34.40
C GLY A 18 -1.52 -47.90 35.31
N SER A 19 -1.92 -48.00 36.58
CA SER A 19 -1.62 -47.04 37.65
C SER A 19 -0.31 -47.38 38.38
N ALA A 20 0.40 -46.28 38.80
CA ALA A 20 1.21 -46.06 40.01
C ALA A 20 2.67 -46.63 40.04
N PRO A 21 3.56 -46.15 40.93
CA PRO A 21 3.43 -45.11 41.95
C PRO A 21 4.55 -44.03 41.95
N GLY A 22 4.36 -43.05 42.78
CA GLY A 22 5.06 -41.80 43.00
C GLY A 22 6.55 -41.88 43.32
N GLU A 23 7.23 -40.88 42.84
CA GLU A 23 8.51 -40.43 43.42
C GLU A 23 8.46 -38.90 43.60
N THR A 24 8.58 -38.50 44.84
CA THR A 24 8.79 -37.15 45.33
C THR A 24 10.16 -36.65 44.85
N PHE A 25 10.19 -35.68 43.98
CA PHE A 25 11.41 -34.96 43.65
C PHE A 25 11.41 -33.58 44.31
N ARG A 26 12.48 -33.34 45.09
CA ARG A 26 12.72 -32.16 45.91
C ARG A 26 12.93 -30.91 45.03
N SER A 27 12.38 -29.82 45.52
CA SER A 27 12.66 -28.45 45.18
C SER A 27 14.16 -28.15 45.19
N GLY A 28 14.69 -27.62 44.13
CA GLY A 28 16.08 -27.11 44.04
C GLY A 28 16.35 -26.52 42.63
N ASP A 29 16.66 -25.25 42.63
CA ASP A 29 17.28 -24.50 41.52
C ASP A 29 16.40 -24.13 40.30
N GLN A 30 15.61 -23.06 40.45
CA GLN A 30 15.21 -22.22 39.37
C GLN A 30 16.40 -21.38 38.85
N GLN A 31 17.18 -21.97 37.94
CA GLN A 31 18.02 -21.18 37.05
C GLN A 31 17.11 -20.49 36.03
N SER A 32 17.06 -19.17 36.12
CA SER A 32 16.43 -18.25 35.19
C SER A 32 17.02 -18.47 33.80
N LEU A 33 16.32 -19.20 32.94
CA LEU A 33 16.60 -19.24 31.51
C LEU A 33 16.04 -17.94 30.92
N ASP A 34 16.94 -17.02 30.60
CA ASP A 34 16.67 -15.85 29.75
C ASP A 34 15.91 -16.29 28.48
N LYS A 35 14.66 -15.84 28.36
CA LYS A 35 13.88 -16.01 27.15
C LYS A 35 14.50 -15.14 26.05
N PRO A 36 14.86 -15.71 24.87
CA PRO A 36 15.27 -14.89 23.73
C PRO A 36 14.09 -13.98 23.34
N GLY A 37 14.42 -12.70 23.04
CA GLY A 37 13.51 -11.61 22.81
C GLY A 37 12.33 -11.93 21.91
N GLY A 38 11.13 -11.79 22.45
CA GLY A 38 9.90 -11.76 21.68
C GLY A 38 9.91 -10.55 20.75
N LEU A 39 9.45 -10.75 19.51
CA LEU A 39 9.23 -9.67 18.56
C LEU A 39 8.41 -8.55 19.22
N PRO A 40 8.82 -7.28 19.11
CA PRO A 40 8.09 -6.17 19.71
C PRO A 40 6.67 -6.12 19.14
N HIS A 41 5.67 -5.95 20.00
CA HIS A 41 4.30 -5.71 19.60
C HIS A 41 4.21 -4.47 18.71
N PRO A 42 3.38 -4.46 17.65
CA PRO A 42 3.13 -3.27 16.86
C PRO A 42 2.58 -2.16 17.78
N GLY A 43 3.33 -1.02 17.83
CA GLY A 43 3.02 0.12 18.70
C GLY A 43 3.94 0.32 19.90
N SER A 44 4.95 -0.54 20.15
CA SER A 44 5.95 -0.30 21.19
C SER A 44 7.11 0.52 20.66
N VAL A 45 7.37 1.66 21.29
CA VAL A 45 8.54 2.50 20.99
C VAL A 45 9.82 1.74 21.33
N ASN A 46 10.65 1.46 20.35
CA ASN A 46 11.99 0.92 20.59
C ASN A 46 12.95 2.06 20.95
N ARG A 47 12.89 2.51 22.22
CA ARG A 47 13.63 3.68 22.70
C ARG A 47 15.14 3.52 22.57
N ALA A 48 15.66 2.31 22.75
CA ALA A 48 17.09 2.06 22.69
C ALA A 48 17.60 2.22 21.25
N GLU A 49 16.89 1.67 20.29
CA GLU A 49 17.23 1.75 18.87
C GLU A 49 17.03 3.17 18.32
N LEU A 50 15.96 3.85 18.73
CA LEU A 50 15.74 5.28 18.42
C LEU A 50 16.93 6.13 18.91
N ALA A 51 17.37 5.92 20.16
CA ALA A 51 18.51 6.66 20.73
C ALA A 51 19.80 6.41 19.96
N ASP A 52 20.07 5.16 19.54
CA ASP A 52 21.24 4.82 18.73
C ASP A 52 21.17 5.43 17.35
N PHE A 53 20.01 5.33 16.69
CA PHE A 53 19.76 5.91 15.38
C PHE A 53 19.98 7.44 15.36
N LEU A 54 19.44 8.16 16.35
CA LEU A 54 19.63 9.61 16.47
C LEU A 54 21.09 9.99 16.70
N ARG A 55 21.82 9.25 17.56
CA ARG A 55 23.26 9.48 17.79
C ARG A 55 24.08 9.31 16.53
N ARG A 56 23.82 8.25 15.75
CA ARG A 56 24.53 7.97 14.48
C ARG A 56 24.18 9.02 13.43
N GLY A 57 22.91 9.37 13.27
CA GLY A 57 22.45 10.43 12.36
C GLY A 57 23.15 11.77 12.64
N ARG A 58 23.25 12.14 13.93
CA ARG A 58 23.93 13.36 14.35
C ARG A 58 25.46 13.30 14.13
N ALA A 59 26.08 12.14 14.38
CA ALA A 59 27.54 11.99 14.28
C ALA A 59 28.07 12.04 12.84
N ARG A 60 27.26 11.75 11.84
CA ARG A 60 27.69 11.71 10.42
C ARG A 60 27.65 13.07 9.71
N LEU A 61 26.99 14.08 10.29
CA LEU A 61 26.79 15.39 9.65
C LEU A 61 27.82 16.40 10.11
N ASP A 62 28.45 17.10 9.19
CA ASP A 62 29.24 18.27 9.53
C ASP A 62 28.35 19.52 9.68
N PRO A 63 28.69 20.49 10.56
CA PRO A 63 27.91 21.72 10.71
C PRO A 63 27.69 22.48 9.40
N ALA A 64 28.66 22.46 8.51
CA ALA A 64 28.55 23.09 7.20
C ALA A 64 27.41 22.49 6.35
N ASP A 65 27.14 21.19 6.51
CA ASP A 65 26.07 20.50 5.77
C ASP A 65 24.68 21.04 6.12
N VAL A 66 24.53 21.58 7.32
CA VAL A 66 23.25 22.12 7.84
C VAL A 66 23.25 23.65 7.99
N GLY A 67 24.24 24.32 7.37
CA GLY A 67 24.33 25.79 7.37
C GLY A 67 24.85 26.40 8.67
N LEU A 68 25.49 25.62 9.52
CA LEU A 68 26.10 26.09 10.74
C LEU A 68 27.61 26.34 10.56
N THR A 69 28.15 27.42 11.17
CA THR A 69 29.59 27.69 11.13
C THR A 69 30.34 26.80 12.10
N ALA A 70 31.32 26.06 11.61
CA ALA A 70 32.18 25.26 12.46
C ALA A 70 33.05 26.18 13.32
N GLY A 71 32.87 26.15 14.64
CA GLY A 71 33.74 26.91 15.58
C GLY A 71 35.16 26.39 15.54
N ALA A 72 36.16 27.29 15.62
CA ALA A 72 37.62 27.03 15.49
C ALA A 72 38.23 26.02 16.46
N ARG A 73 37.53 25.53 17.50
CA ARG A 73 38.00 24.56 18.51
C ARG A 73 37.08 23.34 18.62
N ARG A 74 36.61 22.79 17.50
CA ARG A 74 35.73 21.61 17.53
C ARG A 74 36.53 20.34 17.82
N ARG A 75 36.24 19.69 18.98
CA ARG A 75 36.88 18.40 19.37
C ARG A 75 36.01 17.17 19.07
N THR A 76 34.75 17.37 18.69
CA THR A 76 33.79 16.28 18.47
C THR A 76 33.40 16.23 17.00
N PRO A 77 33.53 15.09 16.32
CA PRO A 77 33.02 14.91 14.99
C PRO A 77 31.46 14.95 15.03
N GLY A 78 30.87 15.41 13.95
CA GLY A 78 29.42 15.47 13.85
C GLY A 78 28.77 16.72 14.50
N LEU A 79 27.46 16.82 14.47
CA LEU A 79 26.73 17.91 15.14
C LEU A 79 26.73 17.75 16.66
N ARG A 80 26.71 18.88 17.39
CA ARG A 80 26.46 18.88 18.84
C ARG A 80 24.96 18.74 19.13
N ARG A 81 24.61 18.27 20.33
CA ARG A 81 23.20 18.17 20.77
C ARG A 81 22.48 19.51 20.75
N GLU A 82 23.19 20.58 21.14
CA GLU A 82 22.67 21.95 21.08
C GLU A 82 22.35 22.40 19.66
N GLU A 83 23.19 22.01 18.69
CA GLU A 83 23.00 22.32 17.26
C GLU A 83 21.76 21.60 16.70
N VAL A 84 21.58 20.31 17.00
CA VAL A 84 20.37 19.58 16.59
C VAL A 84 19.13 20.13 17.27
N ALA A 85 19.18 20.46 18.56
CA ALA A 85 18.10 21.07 19.29
C ALA A 85 17.68 22.40 18.68
N GLN A 86 18.64 23.25 18.30
CA GLN A 86 18.40 24.51 17.59
C GLN A 86 17.73 24.31 16.23
N LEU A 87 18.24 23.38 15.41
CA LEU A 87 17.70 23.07 14.08
C LEU A 87 16.27 22.50 14.13
N THR A 88 15.94 21.81 15.21
CA THR A 88 14.63 21.16 15.36
C THR A 88 13.61 21.99 16.17
N GLY A 89 14.07 23.09 16.77
CA GLY A 89 13.22 23.89 17.69
C GLY A 89 12.90 23.19 19.01
N MET A 90 13.71 22.19 19.41
CA MET A 90 13.57 21.46 20.67
C MET A 90 14.45 22.05 21.77
N SER A 91 14.15 21.75 23.03
CA SER A 91 15.12 22.01 24.10
C SER A 91 16.29 20.99 24.05
N VAL A 92 17.48 21.43 24.42
CA VAL A 92 18.68 20.56 24.49
C VAL A 92 18.45 19.37 25.43
N ASP A 93 17.76 19.61 26.54
CA ASP A 93 17.41 18.57 27.51
C ASP A 93 16.47 17.51 26.91
N TYR A 94 15.45 17.92 26.15
CA TYR A 94 14.55 17.01 25.50
C TYR A 94 15.29 16.12 24.48
N TYR A 95 16.11 16.71 23.60
CA TYR A 95 16.91 15.94 22.63
C TYR A 95 17.90 15.01 23.33
N THR A 96 18.53 15.47 24.41
CA THR A 96 19.45 14.65 25.22
C THR A 96 18.75 13.43 25.81
N ARG A 97 17.53 13.60 26.32
CA ARG A 97 16.73 12.46 26.83
C ARG A 97 16.33 11.47 25.74
N LEU A 98 16.06 11.93 24.52
CA LEU A 98 15.82 11.03 23.39
C LEU A 98 17.05 10.18 23.10
N GLU A 99 18.26 10.77 23.03
CA GLU A 99 19.51 10.03 22.83
C GLU A 99 19.90 9.11 24.00
N GLN A 100 19.31 9.31 25.17
CA GLN A 100 19.51 8.48 26.36
C GLN A 100 18.42 7.41 26.53
N ALA A 101 17.52 7.24 25.56
CA ALA A 101 16.36 6.34 25.62
C ALA A 101 15.40 6.63 26.82
N ARG A 102 15.41 7.84 27.38
CA ARG A 102 14.62 8.26 28.55
C ARG A 102 13.55 9.30 28.23
N GLY A 103 13.50 9.79 26.99
CA GLY A 103 12.55 10.83 26.56
C GLY A 103 11.11 10.34 26.50
N PRO A 104 10.13 11.27 26.55
CA PRO A 104 8.76 10.98 26.18
C PRO A 104 8.68 10.63 24.68
N HIS A 105 7.54 10.12 24.26
CA HIS A 105 7.28 9.81 22.86
C HIS A 105 7.34 11.10 22.02
N PRO A 106 8.19 11.21 20.98
CA PRO A 106 8.22 12.39 20.12
C PRO A 106 6.96 12.47 19.26
N SER A 107 6.40 13.66 19.12
CA SER A 107 5.26 13.90 18.24
C SER A 107 5.68 13.77 16.76
N ARG A 108 4.71 13.54 15.87
CA ARG A 108 4.93 13.50 14.40
C ARG A 108 5.64 14.77 13.89
N GLN A 109 5.27 15.94 14.41
CA GLN A 109 5.93 17.20 14.06
C GLN A 109 7.41 17.20 14.49
N MET A 110 7.72 16.68 15.66
CA MET A 110 9.11 16.55 16.13
C MET A 110 9.91 15.55 15.29
N LEU A 111 9.32 14.42 14.89
CA LEU A 111 9.96 13.44 13.99
C LEU A 111 10.26 14.06 12.63
N THR A 112 9.34 14.85 12.08
CA THR A 112 9.55 15.57 10.83
C THR A 112 10.69 16.60 10.95
N ALA A 113 10.76 17.33 12.06
CA ALA A 113 11.83 18.27 12.32
C ALA A 113 13.19 17.57 12.47
N LEU A 114 13.24 16.43 13.17
CA LEU A 114 14.44 15.59 13.31
C LEU A 114 14.92 15.07 11.96
N ALA A 115 14.00 14.55 11.12
CA ALA A 115 14.33 14.05 9.80
C ALA A 115 14.99 15.14 8.91
N ARG A 116 14.47 16.36 8.96
CA ARG A 116 15.06 17.51 8.24
C ARG A 116 16.42 17.91 8.80
N ALA A 117 16.51 18.08 10.12
CA ALA A 117 17.73 18.53 10.79
C ALA A 117 18.89 17.56 10.62
N LEU A 118 18.59 16.26 10.65
CA LEU A 118 19.56 15.18 10.47
C LEU A 118 19.77 14.79 8.99
N ARG A 119 19.14 15.51 8.04
CA ARG A 119 19.20 15.23 6.60
C ARG A 119 19.01 13.76 6.27
N LEU A 120 18.03 13.14 6.92
CA LEU A 120 17.69 11.75 6.69
C LEU A 120 17.21 11.54 5.25
N THR A 121 17.64 10.44 4.64
CA THR A 121 17.01 9.95 3.41
C THR A 121 15.56 9.59 3.69
N GLU A 122 14.77 9.37 2.65
CA GLU A 122 13.35 8.97 2.83
C GLU A 122 13.22 7.66 3.60
N ASP A 123 14.08 6.69 3.31
CA ASP A 123 14.06 5.41 4.01
C ASP A 123 14.46 5.54 5.48
N GLU A 124 15.44 6.39 5.78
CA GLU A 124 15.87 6.71 7.15
C GLU A 124 14.79 7.49 7.90
N ARG A 125 14.08 8.41 7.23
CA ARG A 125 12.92 9.10 7.80
C ARG A 125 11.82 8.10 8.15
N ASP A 126 11.47 7.22 7.22
CA ASP A 126 10.43 6.23 7.42
C ASP A 126 10.81 5.27 8.56
N HIS A 127 12.09 4.87 8.64
CA HIS A 127 12.63 4.10 9.76
C HIS A 127 12.50 4.85 11.10
N LEU A 128 12.81 6.15 11.15
CA LEU A 128 12.64 6.99 12.35
C LEU A 128 11.18 6.96 12.87
N PHE A 129 10.21 7.06 11.96
CA PHE A 129 8.79 6.97 12.31
C PHE A 129 8.42 5.57 12.82
N HIS A 130 8.86 4.51 12.16
CA HIS A 130 8.62 3.13 12.62
C HIS A 130 9.21 2.84 14.00
N LEU A 131 10.39 3.36 14.32
CA LEU A 131 11.00 3.21 15.65
C LEU A 131 10.15 3.80 16.77
N THR A 132 9.28 4.73 16.44
CA THR A 132 8.36 5.36 17.39
C THR A 132 6.95 4.79 17.33
N GLY A 133 6.67 3.80 16.49
CA GLY A 133 5.34 3.25 16.30
C GLY A 133 4.40 4.18 15.52
N GLU A 134 4.96 5.24 14.90
CA GLU A 134 4.22 6.17 14.06
C GLU A 134 4.28 5.72 12.59
N GLU A 135 3.19 5.93 11.86
CA GLU A 135 3.20 5.73 10.41
C GLU A 135 3.99 6.87 9.74
N PRO A 136 4.97 6.57 8.88
CA PRO A 136 5.70 7.61 8.15
C PRO A 136 4.75 8.53 7.36
N PRO A 137 5.08 9.83 7.22
CA PRO A 137 4.34 10.68 6.30
C PRO A 137 4.48 10.08 4.91
N ARG A 138 3.35 9.88 4.24
CA ARG A 138 3.32 9.35 2.88
C ARG A 138 4.14 10.28 1.97
N ARG A 139 4.90 9.68 1.07
CA ARG A 139 5.74 10.42 0.14
C ARG A 139 4.85 11.33 -0.70
N GLY A 140 5.29 12.56 -0.94
CA GLY A 140 4.53 13.69 -1.49
C GLY A 140 3.75 13.43 -2.78
N ALA A 141 3.24 14.51 -3.41
CA ALA A 141 2.27 14.50 -4.53
C ALA A 141 2.42 13.33 -5.48
N THR A 142 1.29 12.74 -5.88
CA THR A 142 1.20 11.61 -6.83
C THR A 142 2.07 11.89 -8.07
N SER A 143 3.20 11.21 -8.17
CA SER A 143 4.05 11.32 -9.36
C SER A 143 3.39 10.58 -10.52
N THR A 144 3.26 11.21 -11.67
CA THR A 144 2.87 10.51 -12.91
C THR A 144 4.03 9.69 -13.51
N HIS A 145 5.23 9.81 -12.94
CA HIS A 145 6.41 9.11 -13.41
C HIS A 145 6.50 7.70 -12.85
N LEU A 146 6.41 6.70 -13.72
CA LEU A 146 6.58 5.30 -13.35
C LEU A 146 8.06 4.90 -13.40
N ARG A 147 8.49 4.11 -12.41
CA ARG A 147 9.81 3.49 -12.45
C ARG A 147 9.90 2.55 -13.65
N PRO A 148 11.03 2.55 -14.39
CA PRO A 148 11.21 1.69 -15.57
C PRO A 148 10.95 0.21 -15.29
N GLY A 149 11.31 -0.28 -14.09
CA GLY A 149 11.04 -1.65 -13.68
C GLY A 149 9.55 -2.00 -13.61
N LEU A 150 8.68 -1.06 -13.18
CA LEU A 150 7.24 -1.28 -13.15
C LEU A 150 6.63 -1.31 -14.55
N LEU A 151 7.13 -0.48 -15.48
CA LEU A 151 6.75 -0.54 -16.89
C LEU A 151 7.13 -1.88 -17.51
N LEU A 152 8.33 -2.40 -17.22
CA LEU A 152 8.77 -3.72 -17.68
C LEU A 152 7.88 -4.84 -17.15
N VAL A 153 7.46 -4.77 -15.87
CA VAL A 153 6.50 -5.75 -15.32
C VAL A 153 5.18 -5.68 -16.07
N LEU A 154 4.65 -4.46 -16.29
CA LEU A 154 3.40 -4.26 -17.01
C LEU A 154 3.45 -4.82 -18.44
N ASP A 155 4.56 -4.61 -19.15
CA ASP A 155 4.78 -5.13 -20.50
C ASP A 155 4.91 -6.66 -20.54
N ARG A 156 5.44 -7.28 -19.48
CA ARG A 156 5.55 -8.75 -19.39
C ARG A 156 4.23 -9.45 -19.13
N LEU A 157 3.22 -8.74 -18.65
CA LEU A 157 1.85 -9.25 -18.49
C LEU A 157 1.08 -9.22 -19.83
N HIS A 158 1.59 -9.94 -20.84
CA HIS A 158 1.08 -9.90 -22.21
C HIS A 158 -0.22 -10.68 -22.42
N ASP A 159 -0.62 -11.54 -21.49
CA ASP A 159 -1.85 -12.35 -21.51
C ASP A 159 -2.86 -11.98 -20.42
N THR A 160 -2.51 -11.01 -19.61
CA THR A 160 -3.25 -10.64 -18.38
C THR A 160 -3.52 -9.14 -18.39
N PRO A 161 -4.79 -8.69 -18.33
CA PRO A 161 -5.10 -7.26 -18.26
C PRO A 161 -4.51 -6.62 -17.00
N ALA A 162 -3.68 -5.60 -17.19
CA ALA A 162 -3.09 -4.88 -16.08
C ALA A 162 -2.93 -3.40 -16.39
N HIS A 163 -3.07 -2.57 -15.37
CA HIS A 163 -2.86 -1.14 -15.47
C HIS A 163 -2.31 -0.56 -14.17
N VAL A 164 -1.70 0.61 -14.28
CA VAL A 164 -1.26 1.40 -13.14
C VAL A 164 -2.12 2.65 -13.06
N SER A 165 -2.68 2.91 -11.89
CA SER A 165 -3.36 4.16 -11.57
C SER A 165 -2.82 4.78 -10.29
N SER A 166 -3.11 6.08 -10.08
CA SER A 166 -2.94 6.67 -8.76
C SER A 166 -4.03 6.15 -7.80
N ASP A 167 -3.84 6.38 -6.51
CA ASP A 167 -4.86 6.07 -5.49
C ASP A 167 -6.10 6.98 -5.62
N CYS A 168 -5.97 8.16 -6.27
CA CYS A 168 -7.08 9.02 -6.70
C CYS A 168 -7.73 8.58 -8.03
N GLY A 169 -7.29 7.48 -8.63
CA GLY A 169 -7.89 6.90 -9.82
C GLY A 169 -7.39 7.47 -11.15
N GLU A 170 -6.34 8.31 -11.18
CA GLU A 170 -5.74 8.76 -12.43
C GLU A 170 -5.00 7.60 -13.10
N MET A 171 -5.33 7.31 -14.36
CA MET A 171 -4.66 6.27 -15.15
C MET A 171 -3.27 6.73 -15.55
N ILE A 172 -2.25 5.95 -15.22
CA ILE A 172 -0.85 6.29 -15.48
C ILE A 172 -0.27 5.41 -16.60
N ALA A 173 -0.60 4.13 -16.63
CA ALA A 173 -0.21 3.21 -17.70
C ALA A 173 -1.19 2.04 -17.80
N GLN A 174 -1.33 1.47 -18.98
CA GLN A 174 -2.08 0.23 -19.21
C GLN A 174 -1.36 -0.66 -20.24
N ASN A 175 -1.41 -1.97 -20.06
CA ASN A 175 -0.87 -2.90 -21.05
C ASN A 175 -1.87 -3.18 -22.20
N ALA A 176 -1.44 -3.94 -23.19
CA ALA A 176 -2.25 -4.26 -24.36
C ALA A 176 -3.56 -5.00 -23.98
N MET A 177 -3.49 -5.94 -23.03
CA MET A 177 -4.66 -6.69 -22.59
C MET A 177 -5.65 -5.81 -21.82
N SER A 178 -5.16 -4.83 -21.03
CA SER A 178 -6.05 -3.84 -20.37
C SER A 178 -6.73 -2.95 -21.42
N ARG A 179 -6.02 -2.53 -22.47
CA ARG A 179 -6.63 -1.81 -23.59
C ARG A 179 -7.69 -2.64 -24.31
N ALA A 180 -7.42 -3.92 -24.54
CA ALA A 180 -8.40 -4.83 -25.15
C ALA A 180 -9.64 -4.97 -24.26
N LEU A 181 -9.48 -5.09 -22.93
CA LEU A 181 -10.60 -5.29 -21.99
C LEU A 181 -11.45 -4.03 -21.77
N THR A 182 -10.83 -2.85 -21.62
CA THR A 182 -11.52 -1.62 -21.16
C THR A 182 -11.46 -0.45 -22.16
N GLY A 183 -10.81 -0.68 -23.31
CA GLY A 183 -10.49 0.34 -24.30
C GLY A 183 -9.24 1.15 -23.95
N ASP A 184 -8.69 1.85 -24.93
CA ASP A 184 -7.53 2.72 -24.73
C ASP A 184 -7.94 3.99 -23.98
N VAL A 185 -7.49 4.11 -22.74
CA VAL A 185 -7.78 5.28 -21.90
C VAL A 185 -6.98 6.50 -22.37
N PHE A 186 -5.79 6.29 -22.95
CA PHE A 186 -4.92 7.40 -23.40
C PHE A 186 -5.34 7.99 -24.74
N ALA A 187 -6.15 7.29 -25.52
CA ALA A 187 -6.82 7.84 -26.70
C ALA A 187 -7.96 8.81 -26.35
N ARG A 188 -8.34 8.90 -25.07
CA ARG A 188 -9.44 9.75 -24.57
C ARG A 188 -8.90 11.13 -24.12
N PRO A 189 -9.80 12.13 -24.02
CA PRO A 189 -9.47 13.40 -23.41
C PRO A 189 -8.89 13.24 -22.00
N PRO A 190 -7.96 14.12 -21.55
CA PRO A 190 -7.31 13.98 -20.24
C PRO A 190 -8.27 13.86 -19.05
N GLN A 191 -9.41 14.57 -19.06
CA GLN A 191 -10.42 14.51 -18.00
C GLN A 191 -11.05 13.11 -17.87
N ASP A 192 -11.08 12.32 -18.94
CA ASP A 192 -11.66 10.98 -18.96
C ASP A 192 -10.64 9.87 -18.58
N ARG A 193 -9.41 10.26 -18.28
CA ARG A 193 -8.37 9.32 -17.82
C ARG A 193 -8.48 8.96 -16.35
N ASN A 194 -9.20 9.77 -15.58
CA ASN A 194 -9.49 9.45 -14.19
C ASN A 194 -10.66 8.47 -14.10
N LEU A 195 -10.44 7.32 -13.47
CA LEU A 195 -11.41 6.24 -13.36
C LEU A 195 -12.67 6.64 -12.58
N LEU A 196 -12.52 7.50 -11.54
CA LEU A 196 -13.64 7.95 -10.73
C LEU A 196 -14.49 8.97 -11.48
N ARG A 197 -13.86 9.98 -12.09
CA ARG A 197 -14.57 10.95 -12.95
C ARG A 197 -15.35 10.22 -14.03
N ARG A 198 -14.69 9.33 -14.73
CA ARG A 198 -15.33 8.54 -15.79
C ARG A 198 -16.50 7.71 -15.27
N PHE A 199 -16.37 7.07 -14.11
CA PHE A 199 -17.43 6.26 -13.54
C PHE A 199 -18.65 7.10 -13.13
N PHE A 200 -18.45 8.26 -12.48
CA PHE A 200 -19.54 9.07 -11.95
C PHE A 200 -20.09 10.10 -12.94
N LEU A 201 -19.29 10.58 -13.90
CA LEU A 201 -19.67 11.66 -14.81
C LEU A 201 -19.98 11.20 -16.24
N ASN A 202 -19.59 9.98 -16.61
CA ASN A 202 -19.85 9.43 -17.94
C ASN A 202 -20.69 8.15 -17.87
N PRO A 203 -22.01 8.23 -18.16
CA PRO A 203 -22.89 7.06 -18.08
C PRO A 203 -22.45 5.87 -18.94
N THR A 204 -21.87 6.11 -20.14
CA THR A 204 -21.42 5.03 -21.02
C THR A 204 -20.25 4.23 -20.44
N ALA A 205 -19.50 4.82 -19.53
CA ALA A 205 -18.41 4.12 -18.86
C ALA A 205 -18.86 2.96 -17.97
N ARG A 206 -20.11 2.98 -17.53
CA ARG A 206 -20.70 1.95 -16.68
C ARG A 206 -21.24 0.75 -17.45
N GLU A 207 -21.45 0.89 -18.78
CA GLU A 207 -21.98 -0.18 -19.63
C GLU A 207 -21.07 -1.42 -19.68
N MET A 208 -19.79 -1.21 -19.34
CA MET A 208 -18.81 -2.31 -19.19
C MET A 208 -19.06 -3.19 -17.95
N PHE A 209 -19.95 -2.80 -17.05
CA PHE A 209 -20.30 -3.60 -15.88
C PHE A 209 -21.76 -4.10 -15.97
N PRO A 210 -22.08 -5.26 -15.39
CA PRO A 210 -23.46 -5.66 -15.17
C PRO A 210 -24.21 -4.58 -14.36
N PRO A 211 -25.46 -4.23 -14.72
CA PRO A 211 -26.21 -3.18 -14.01
C PRO A 211 -26.33 -3.43 -12.51
N GLU A 212 -26.47 -4.69 -12.11
CA GLU A 212 -26.60 -5.11 -10.71
C GLU A 212 -25.33 -4.88 -9.89
N ASP A 213 -24.14 -4.78 -10.52
CA ASP A 213 -22.87 -4.55 -9.86
C ASP A 213 -22.54 -3.05 -9.69
N ILE A 214 -23.20 -2.18 -10.46
CA ILE A 214 -22.91 -0.75 -10.49
C ILE A 214 -23.01 -0.10 -9.08
N PRO A 215 -24.05 -0.41 -8.25
CA PRO A 215 -24.13 0.18 -6.90
C PRO A 215 -22.97 -0.21 -6.00
N ASP A 216 -22.48 -1.45 -6.09
CA ASP A 216 -21.34 -1.91 -5.28
C ASP A 216 -20.02 -1.27 -5.75
N HIS A 217 -19.85 -1.11 -7.06
CA HIS A 217 -18.72 -0.35 -7.59
C HIS A 217 -18.75 1.10 -7.14
N ALA A 218 -19.92 1.76 -7.17
CA ALA A 218 -20.08 3.14 -6.72
C ALA A 218 -19.68 3.30 -5.25
N ARG A 219 -20.24 2.46 -4.34
CA ARG A 219 -19.88 2.45 -2.92
C ARG A 219 -18.39 2.24 -2.71
N SER A 220 -17.81 1.23 -3.38
CA SER A 220 -16.39 0.92 -3.28
C SER A 220 -15.51 2.08 -3.72
N HIS A 221 -15.85 2.78 -4.79
CA HIS A 221 -15.09 3.94 -5.27
C HIS A 221 -15.14 5.11 -4.28
N VAL A 222 -16.32 5.43 -3.75
CA VAL A 222 -16.49 6.51 -2.76
C VAL A 222 -15.74 6.19 -1.47
N ALA A 223 -15.90 4.97 -0.95
CA ALA A 223 -15.26 4.54 0.29
C ALA A 223 -13.71 4.54 0.18
N ASN A 224 -13.16 4.13 -0.97
CA ASN A 224 -11.74 4.21 -1.23
C ASN A 224 -11.23 5.66 -1.29
N LEU A 225 -11.92 6.55 -2.03
CA LEU A 225 -11.51 7.95 -2.13
C LEU A 225 -11.58 8.64 -0.76
N ARG A 226 -12.57 8.29 0.06
CA ARG A 226 -12.65 8.77 1.44
C ARG A 226 -11.42 8.35 2.27
N ALA A 227 -11.02 7.09 2.18
CA ALA A 227 -9.82 6.60 2.85
C ALA A 227 -8.56 7.35 2.40
N VAL A 228 -8.42 7.62 1.10
CA VAL A 228 -7.31 8.40 0.53
C VAL A 228 -7.33 9.83 1.04
N ALA A 229 -8.47 10.52 1.01
CA ALA A 229 -8.61 11.90 1.49
C ALA A 229 -8.29 12.02 2.98
N ALA A 230 -8.76 11.08 3.81
CA ALA A 230 -8.45 11.04 5.23
C ALA A 230 -6.96 10.78 5.52
N ALA A 231 -6.30 9.98 4.68
CA ALA A 231 -4.88 9.66 4.82
C ALA A 231 -3.96 10.80 4.36
N ARG A 232 -4.47 11.75 3.55
CA ARG A 232 -3.74 12.89 2.98
C ARG A 232 -4.48 14.21 3.20
N PRO A 233 -4.68 14.66 4.44
CA PRO A 233 -5.50 15.84 4.73
C PRO A 233 -4.91 17.15 4.16
N ASP A 234 -3.58 17.21 4.00
CA ASP A 234 -2.87 18.39 3.49
C ASP A 234 -2.63 18.36 1.97
N ASP A 235 -3.08 17.30 1.28
CA ASP A 235 -2.92 17.15 -0.16
C ASP A 235 -4.14 17.71 -0.89
N PRO A 236 -3.98 18.71 -1.77
CA PRO A 236 -5.10 19.31 -2.48
C PRO A 236 -5.75 18.40 -3.53
N GLU A 237 -5.03 17.37 -4.04
CA GLU A 237 -5.53 16.51 -5.12
C GLU A 237 -6.79 15.71 -4.71
N PRO A 238 -6.80 14.91 -3.62
CA PRO A 238 -8.01 14.21 -3.20
C PRO A 238 -9.14 15.16 -2.84
N ALA A 239 -8.84 16.27 -2.18
CA ALA A 239 -9.85 17.26 -1.78
C ALA A 239 -10.52 17.90 -2.98
N ALA A 240 -9.76 18.28 -4.02
CA ALA A 240 -10.29 18.84 -5.25
C ALA A 240 -11.17 17.83 -6.00
N LEU A 241 -10.73 16.57 -6.11
CA LEU A 241 -11.51 15.51 -6.75
C LEU A 241 -12.83 15.25 -6.02
N VAL A 242 -12.81 15.21 -4.68
CA VAL A 242 -14.04 15.07 -3.87
C VAL A 242 -14.99 16.25 -4.11
N ALA A 243 -14.49 17.49 -4.10
CA ALA A 243 -15.31 18.68 -4.32
C ALA A 243 -15.96 18.67 -5.71
N GLU A 244 -15.20 18.32 -6.74
CA GLU A 244 -15.68 18.19 -8.12
C GLU A 244 -16.78 17.12 -8.24
N LEU A 245 -16.55 15.91 -7.75
CA LEU A 245 -17.49 14.81 -7.85
C LEU A 245 -18.78 15.06 -7.03
N ARG A 246 -18.66 15.70 -5.86
CA ARG A 246 -19.84 16.09 -5.05
C ARG A 246 -20.70 17.13 -5.74
N SER A 247 -20.10 18.06 -6.49
CA SER A 247 -20.85 19.10 -7.22
C SER A 247 -21.45 18.60 -8.53
N SER A 248 -20.89 17.53 -9.13
CA SER A 248 -21.23 17.09 -10.48
C SER A 248 -22.00 15.76 -10.54
N SER A 249 -22.11 15.04 -9.41
CA SER A 249 -22.83 13.75 -9.32
C SER A 249 -23.64 13.66 -8.04
N GLU A 250 -24.96 13.66 -8.16
CA GLU A 250 -25.88 13.48 -7.02
C GLU A 250 -25.67 12.11 -6.35
N GLU A 251 -25.40 11.05 -7.13
CA GLU A 251 -25.11 9.73 -6.61
C GLU A 251 -23.82 9.73 -5.76
N PHE A 252 -22.75 10.36 -6.25
CA PHE A 252 -21.52 10.50 -5.48
C PHE A 252 -21.76 11.30 -4.20
N ALA A 253 -22.45 12.44 -4.28
CA ALA A 253 -22.74 13.28 -3.13
C ALA A 253 -23.52 12.52 -2.04
N ARG A 254 -24.56 11.78 -2.41
CA ARG A 254 -25.35 10.93 -1.50
C ARG A 254 -24.47 9.86 -0.83
N LEU A 255 -23.71 9.08 -1.61
CA LEU A 255 -22.83 8.04 -1.08
C LEU A 255 -21.71 8.64 -0.20
N TRP A 256 -21.28 9.85 -0.51
CA TRP A 256 -20.31 10.56 0.33
C TRP A 256 -20.87 10.89 1.71
N GLU A 257 -22.14 11.25 1.84
CA GLU A 257 -22.79 11.51 3.14
C GLU A 257 -23.03 10.24 3.98
N GLU A 258 -23.03 9.06 3.38
CA GLU A 258 -23.16 7.77 4.09
C GLU A 258 -21.93 7.41 4.95
N HIS A 259 -20.82 8.14 4.80
CA HIS A 259 -19.58 7.98 5.57
C HIS A 259 -18.95 6.56 5.58
N GLU A 260 -19.25 5.73 4.61
CA GLU A 260 -18.58 4.44 4.46
C GLU A 260 -17.10 4.62 4.14
N VAL A 261 -16.25 3.84 4.82
CA VAL A 261 -14.80 3.81 4.62
C VAL A 261 -14.39 2.40 4.25
N ALA A 262 -13.70 2.26 3.13
CA ALA A 262 -13.09 0.99 2.75
C ALA A 262 -11.72 1.24 2.09
N VAL A 263 -10.84 0.27 2.21
CA VAL A 263 -9.60 0.23 1.45
C VAL A 263 -9.78 -0.80 0.35
N ARG A 264 -9.38 -0.47 -0.87
CA ARG A 264 -9.40 -1.42 -1.99
C ARG A 264 -8.68 -2.70 -1.59
N ARG A 265 -9.42 -3.81 -1.66
CA ARG A 265 -8.91 -5.15 -1.42
C ARG A 265 -9.17 -5.99 -2.66
N GLN A 266 -8.55 -7.16 -2.68
CA GLN A 266 -8.87 -8.21 -3.64
C GLN A 266 -10.38 -8.39 -3.76
N SER A 267 -10.90 -8.40 -4.97
CA SER A 267 -12.32 -8.57 -5.26
C SER A 267 -12.49 -9.20 -6.64
N THR A 268 -13.55 -9.98 -6.80
CA THR A 268 -13.96 -10.44 -8.13
C THR A 268 -14.76 -9.32 -8.80
N LYS A 269 -14.47 -9.04 -10.07
CA LYS A 269 -15.18 -8.05 -10.89
C LYS A 269 -15.72 -8.70 -12.15
N ARG A 270 -16.94 -8.33 -12.51
CA ARG A 270 -17.56 -8.76 -13.75
C ARG A 270 -17.51 -7.65 -14.80
N PHE A 271 -17.05 -8.00 -16.00
CA PHE A 271 -16.96 -7.09 -17.14
C PHE A 271 -17.81 -7.60 -18.29
N ARG A 272 -18.65 -6.75 -18.85
CA ARG A 272 -19.40 -7.01 -20.09
C ARG A 272 -18.58 -6.51 -21.27
N HIS A 273 -18.00 -7.42 -22.03
CA HIS A 273 -17.20 -7.06 -23.20
C HIS A 273 -18.00 -7.34 -24.48
N PRO A 274 -18.05 -6.39 -25.45
CA PRO A 274 -18.89 -6.52 -26.64
C PRO A 274 -18.58 -7.74 -27.50
N LEU A 275 -17.30 -8.16 -27.57
CA LEU A 275 -16.86 -9.26 -28.44
C LEU A 275 -16.85 -10.63 -27.74
N VAL A 276 -16.53 -10.69 -26.46
CA VAL A 276 -16.35 -11.96 -25.74
C VAL A 276 -17.38 -12.21 -24.64
N GLY A 277 -18.31 -11.27 -24.42
CA GLY A 277 -19.39 -11.42 -23.45
C GLY A 277 -18.98 -11.11 -22.01
N LEU A 278 -19.54 -11.81 -21.04
CA LEU A 278 -19.31 -11.57 -19.62
C LEU A 278 -18.02 -12.25 -19.16
N LEU A 279 -17.13 -11.47 -18.54
CA LEU A 279 -15.89 -11.95 -17.92
C LEU A 279 -15.97 -11.72 -16.42
N GLU A 280 -15.75 -12.76 -15.64
CA GLU A 280 -15.58 -12.69 -14.18
C GLU A 280 -14.09 -12.85 -13.88
N LEU A 281 -13.49 -11.79 -13.36
CA LEU A 281 -12.05 -11.67 -13.17
C LEU A 281 -11.73 -11.35 -11.71
N ASP A 282 -10.77 -12.06 -11.13
CA ASP A 282 -10.22 -11.70 -9.83
C ASP A 282 -9.32 -10.47 -10.00
N CYS A 283 -9.53 -9.46 -9.17
CA CYS A 283 -8.81 -8.19 -9.21
C CYS A 283 -7.80 -8.14 -8.07
N GLU A 284 -6.52 -8.19 -8.41
CA GLU A 284 -5.40 -8.02 -7.48
C GLU A 284 -4.91 -6.59 -7.51
N ILE A 285 -4.62 -6.02 -6.33
CA ILE A 285 -4.13 -4.66 -6.21
C ILE A 285 -2.82 -4.67 -5.43
N LEU A 286 -1.75 -4.30 -6.10
CA LEU A 286 -0.41 -4.18 -5.54
C LEU A 286 -0.07 -2.70 -5.35
N LEU A 287 0.25 -2.33 -4.11
CA LEU A 287 0.65 -0.98 -3.75
C LEU A 287 2.13 -0.77 -4.03
N ASN A 288 2.46 0.28 -4.77
CA ASN A 288 3.81 0.82 -4.77
C ASN A 288 3.91 1.88 -3.67
N GLN A 289 4.65 1.60 -2.62
CA GLN A 289 4.76 2.47 -1.43
C GLN A 289 5.34 3.87 -1.74
N ASP A 290 6.11 4.01 -2.82
CA ASP A 290 6.90 5.23 -3.08
C ASP A 290 6.14 6.36 -3.78
N ALA A 291 5.02 6.06 -4.47
CA ALA A 291 4.40 7.04 -5.37
C ALA A 291 2.86 7.01 -5.39
N HIS A 292 2.21 6.40 -4.42
CA HIS A 292 0.74 6.19 -4.40
C HIS A 292 0.19 5.51 -5.66
N HIS A 293 1.04 4.69 -6.32
CA HIS A 293 0.64 3.94 -7.50
C HIS A 293 0.06 2.60 -7.11
N LEU A 294 -1.04 2.24 -7.77
CA LEU A 294 -1.70 0.96 -7.66
C LEU A 294 -1.47 0.21 -8.97
N LEU A 295 -0.76 -0.92 -8.93
CA LEU A 295 -0.75 -1.88 -10.03
C LEU A 295 -1.98 -2.79 -9.84
N ILE A 296 -2.92 -2.70 -10.76
CA ILE A 296 -4.17 -3.45 -10.76
C ILE A 296 -4.08 -4.51 -11.84
N ILE A 297 -4.29 -5.76 -11.46
CA ILE A 297 -4.17 -6.94 -12.33
C ILE A 297 -5.50 -7.69 -12.29
N HIS A 298 -6.02 -8.07 -13.47
CA HIS A 298 -7.26 -8.83 -13.59
C HIS A 298 -6.94 -10.24 -14.11
N THR A 299 -7.22 -11.26 -13.28
CA THR A 299 -6.93 -12.65 -13.62
C THR A 299 -8.21 -13.47 -13.74
N ALA A 300 -8.23 -14.43 -14.65
CA ALA A 300 -9.29 -15.44 -14.74
C ALA A 300 -8.80 -16.77 -14.19
N ARG A 301 -9.64 -17.46 -13.42
CA ARG A 301 -9.29 -18.78 -12.89
C ARG A 301 -9.17 -19.80 -14.03
N PRO A 302 -8.08 -20.57 -14.11
CA PRO A 302 -7.91 -21.60 -15.12
C PRO A 302 -9.11 -22.58 -15.16
N GLY A 303 -9.51 -22.96 -16.38
CA GLY A 303 -10.64 -23.89 -16.58
C GLY A 303 -12.03 -23.27 -16.43
N THR A 304 -12.14 -21.95 -16.27
CA THR A 304 -13.42 -21.25 -16.29
C THR A 304 -13.72 -20.67 -17.67
N GLU A 305 -15.00 -20.44 -17.97
CA GLU A 305 -15.43 -19.77 -19.20
C GLU A 305 -14.80 -18.38 -19.35
N SER A 306 -14.63 -17.64 -18.24
CA SER A 306 -13.94 -16.35 -18.23
C SER A 306 -12.47 -16.46 -18.65
N HIS A 307 -11.79 -17.56 -18.30
CA HIS A 307 -10.43 -17.82 -18.77
C HIS A 307 -10.38 -18.02 -20.28
N GLU A 308 -11.28 -18.82 -20.83
CA GLU A 308 -11.35 -19.07 -22.28
C GLU A 308 -11.67 -17.77 -23.04
N ARG A 309 -12.62 -16.99 -22.54
CA ARG A 309 -12.97 -15.67 -23.09
C ARG A 309 -11.82 -14.67 -23.03
N LEU A 310 -11.03 -14.70 -21.96
CA LEU A 310 -9.85 -13.85 -21.83
C LEU A 310 -8.76 -14.25 -22.85
N GLN A 311 -8.56 -15.55 -23.10
CA GLN A 311 -7.65 -16.02 -24.15
C GLN A 311 -8.15 -15.61 -25.54
N LEU A 312 -9.46 -15.68 -25.78
CA LEU A 312 -10.04 -15.20 -27.04
C LEU A 312 -9.82 -13.69 -27.21
N LEU A 313 -10.07 -12.90 -26.16
CA LEU A 313 -9.82 -11.46 -26.17
C LEU A 313 -8.36 -11.11 -26.48
N ARG A 314 -7.39 -11.91 -25.99
CA ARG A 314 -5.98 -11.74 -26.32
C ARG A 314 -5.74 -11.86 -27.82
N VAL A 315 -6.33 -12.86 -28.48
CA VAL A 315 -6.14 -13.08 -29.93
C VAL A 315 -6.77 -11.94 -30.73
N ILE A 316 -8.00 -11.54 -30.40
CA ILE A 316 -8.73 -10.50 -31.13
C ILE A 316 -8.08 -9.12 -30.88
N GLY A 317 -7.81 -8.78 -29.62
CA GLY A 317 -7.29 -7.46 -29.25
C GLY A 317 -5.88 -7.16 -29.76
N LEU A 318 -5.05 -8.20 -29.97
CA LEU A 318 -3.73 -8.03 -30.61
C LEU A 318 -3.82 -7.86 -32.14
N GLN A 319 -4.85 -8.39 -32.78
CA GLN A 319 -5.07 -8.21 -34.23
C GLN A 319 -5.51 -6.79 -34.58
N ASP A 320 -6.40 -6.19 -33.78
CA ASP A 320 -6.87 -4.81 -34.01
C ASP A 320 -5.78 -3.75 -33.81
N MET A 321 -4.75 -4.04 -33.00
CA MET A 321 -3.62 -3.14 -32.77
C MET A 321 -2.54 -3.20 -33.85
N SER A 322 -2.59 -4.19 -34.75
CA SER A 322 -1.63 -4.37 -35.84
C SER A 322 -2.09 -3.74 -37.17
N LEU A 323 -3.31 -3.22 -37.24
CA LEU A 323 -3.79 -2.50 -38.42
C LEU A 323 -3.32 -1.05 -38.36
N PRO A 324 -2.58 -0.54 -39.37
CA PRO A 324 -2.22 0.86 -39.46
C PRO A 324 -3.50 1.70 -39.58
N SER A 325 -3.60 2.76 -38.77
CA SER A 325 -4.63 3.80 -38.94
C SER A 325 -4.50 4.40 -40.34
N THR A 326 -5.41 4.07 -41.21
CA THR A 326 -5.58 4.71 -42.55
C THR A 326 -6.11 6.11 -42.40
#